data_0f7c8cc012975d2ffcd204f6ee87c002
#
_entry.id   0f7c8cc012975d2ffcd204f6ee87c002
#
_cell.length_a   1.000
_cell.length_b   1.000
_cell.length_c   1.000
_cell.angle_alpha   90.00
_cell.angle_beta   90.00
_cell.angle_gamma   90.00
#
_symmetry.space_group_name_H-M   'P 1'
#
loop_
_entity.id
_entity.type
_entity.pdbx_description
1 polymer ?
#
loop_
_entity_poly.entity_id
_entity_poly.type
_entity_poly.pdbx_seq_one_letter_code
_entity_poly.pdbx_strand_id
1 'polypeptide(L)'
;IKVSEEIKKACPQFAGIAIRATVENTAYSESLWKKIDEFTIRYREMYTTDSIKDMVTIHATREAYKKCGKDPSRYRPSGEALCRRILRGISLYQIDTLVDLINLVSIRYGYSIGGFDADKIQGDTLVLGIGKSGEPYEGIGRGELNIEGMPVYRDAMGGIGTPTSDNERTKLEGRNYASADYY
;
A
#
# COMPACT_ATOMS: atom_id res chain seq x y z
N ILE A 1 -15.79 2.69 5.13
CA ILE A 1 -15.34 2.73 3.72
C ILE A 1 -16.54 2.48 2.83
N LYS A 2 -16.70 3.28 1.78
CA LYS A 2 -17.65 3.05 0.69
C LYS A 2 -16.87 2.64 -0.55
N VAL A 3 -17.38 1.66 -1.30
CA VAL A 3 -16.80 1.21 -2.56
C VAL A 3 -17.67 1.74 -3.71
N SER A 4 -17.04 2.42 -4.68
CA SER A 4 -17.75 2.98 -5.84
C SER A 4 -18.31 1.87 -6.73
N GLU A 5 -19.35 2.20 -7.53
CA GLU A 5 -19.94 1.26 -8.48
C GLU A 5 -18.94 0.85 -9.58
N GLU A 6 -18.00 1.72 -9.94
CA GLU A 6 -16.92 1.42 -10.89
C GLU A 6 -16.01 0.30 -10.37
N ILE A 7 -15.60 0.37 -9.09
CA ILE A 7 -14.79 -0.68 -8.44
C ILE A 7 -15.60 -1.97 -8.29
N LYS A 8 -16.86 -1.89 -7.86
CA LYS A 8 -17.73 -3.08 -7.74
C LYS A 8 -17.89 -3.80 -9.08
N LYS A 9 -17.98 -3.05 -10.17
CA LYS A 9 -18.07 -3.60 -11.52
C LYS A 9 -16.74 -4.21 -11.98
N ALA A 10 -15.62 -3.49 -11.77
CA ALA A 10 -14.30 -3.97 -12.18
C ALA A 10 -13.80 -5.15 -11.31
N CYS A 11 -14.07 -5.08 -10.01
CA CYS A 11 -13.59 -6.03 -9.01
C CYS A 11 -14.75 -6.45 -8.08
N PRO A 12 -15.71 -7.28 -8.54
CA PRO A 12 -16.90 -7.63 -7.76
C PRO A 12 -16.60 -8.43 -6.49
N GLN A 13 -15.43 -9.04 -6.40
CA GLN A 13 -14.97 -9.80 -5.23
C GLN A 13 -14.07 -8.99 -4.30
N PHE A 14 -13.96 -7.68 -4.52
CA PHE A 14 -13.13 -6.83 -3.67
C PHE A 14 -13.59 -6.91 -2.21
N ALA A 15 -12.62 -7.16 -1.33
CA ALA A 15 -12.78 -7.05 0.11
C ALA A 15 -11.63 -6.20 0.66
N GLY A 16 -11.95 -5.22 1.47
CA GLY A 16 -10.97 -4.32 2.07
C GLY A 16 -11.21 -4.15 3.56
N ILE A 17 -10.12 -3.96 4.30
CA ILE A 17 -10.16 -3.72 5.75
C ILE A 17 -9.49 -2.38 6.02
N ALA A 18 -10.11 -1.55 6.86
CA ALA A 18 -9.46 -0.39 7.47
C ALA A 18 -9.39 -0.61 8.98
N ILE A 19 -8.21 -0.37 9.52
CA ILE A 19 -7.96 -0.43 10.97
C ILE A 19 -7.66 0.98 11.45
N ARG A 20 -8.39 1.46 12.46
CA ARG A 20 -8.06 2.69 13.17
C ARG A 20 -7.56 2.34 14.56
N ALA A 21 -6.39 2.81 14.90
CA ALA A 21 -5.77 2.57 16.20
C ALA A 21 -5.03 3.81 16.69
N THR A 22 -4.97 3.98 18.01
CA THR A 22 -4.01 4.89 18.65
C THR A 22 -2.78 4.06 18.98
N VAL A 23 -1.63 4.48 18.49
CA VAL A 23 -0.38 3.75 18.67
C VAL A 23 0.71 4.68 19.19
N GLU A 24 1.64 4.14 19.95
CA GLU A 24 2.88 4.80 20.29
C GLU A 24 3.95 4.35 19.29
N ASN A 25 4.38 5.27 18.41
CA ASN A 25 5.39 4.98 17.41
C ASN A 25 6.78 5.36 17.92
N THR A 26 7.78 4.60 17.54
CA THR A 26 9.19 4.83 17.87
C THR A 26 10.03 4.90 16.60
N ALA A 27 11.16 5.59 16.65
CA ALA A 27 12.03 5.72 15.49
C ALA A 27 12.65 4.38 15.05
N TYR A 28 12.79 3.43 15.96
CA TYR A 28 13.41 2.13 15.69
C TYR A 28 13.00 1.08 16.72
N SER A 29 12.87 -0.17 16.26
CA SER A 29 12.68 -1.36 17.10
C SER A 29 13.62 -2.47 16.69
N GLU A 30 14.62 -2.75 17.53
CA GLU A 30 15.59 -3.83 17.29
C GLU A 30 14.91 -5.19 17.16
N SER A 31 13.93 -5.46 18.01
CA SER A 31 13.19 -6.73 17.99
C SER A 31 12.36 -6.91 16.72
N LEU A 32 11.81 -5.83 16.15
CA LEU A 32 11.11 -5.86 14.87
C LEU A 32 12.10 -6.09 13.72
N TRP A 33 13.21 -5.37 13.71
CA TRP A 33 14.21 -5.52 12.64
C TRP A 33 14.84 -6.91 12.62
N LYS A 34 15.08 -7.51 13.78
CA LYS A 34 15.50 -8.92 13.84
C LYS A 34 14.50 -9.85 13.13
N LYS A 35 13.19 -9.64 13.35
CA LYS A 35 12.13 -10.41 12.66
C LYS A 35 12.10 -10.13 11.15
N ILE A 36 12.31 -8.90 10.73
CA ILE A 36 12.39 -8.50 9.31
C ILE A 36 13.58 -9.23 8.66
N ASP A 37 14.76 -9.20 9.25
CA ASP A 37 15.96 -9.84 8.72
C ASP A 37 15.78 -11.36 8.61
N GLU A 38 15.31 -12.01 9.67
CA GLU A 38 15.03 -13.46 9.67
C GLU A 38 13.99 -13.84 8.60
N PHE A 39 12.96 -13.00 8.42
CA PHE A 39 11.94 -13.23 7.41
C PHE A 39 12.48 -13.05 6.00
N THR A 40 13.26 -12.00 5.74
CA THR A 40 13.80 -11.71 4.40
C THR A 40 14.80 -12.76 3.94
N ILE A 41 15.58 -13.34 4.85
CA ILE A 41 16.47 -14.47 4.55
C ILE A 41 15.65 -15.66 4.04
N ARG A 42 14.65 -16.11 4.81
CA ARG A 42 13.77 -17.22 4.43
C ARG A 42 12.97 -16.94 3.16
N TYR A 43 12.54 -15.71 2.97
CA TYR A 43 11.78 -15.31 1.78
C TYR A 43 12.59 -15.48 0.49
N ARG A 44 13.89 -15.17 0.52
CA ARG A 44 14.81 -15.35 -0.61
C ARG A 44 15.09 -16.84 -0.94
N GLU A 45 14.92 -17.71 0.03
CA GLU A 45 15.04 -19.16 -0.20
C GLU A 45 13.80 -19.74 -0.89
N MET A 46 12.63 -19.14 -0.65
CA MET A 46 11.34 -19.63 -1.15
C MET A 46 10.93 -19.05 -2.50
N TYR A 47 11.34 -17.81 -2.81
CA TYR A 47 10.86 -17.08 -3.97
C TYR A 47 11.98 -16.50 -4.81
N THR A 48 11.66 -16.25 -6.08
CA THR A 48 12.51 -15.55 -7.06
C THR A 48 11.79 -14.31 -7.58
N THR A 49 12.53 -13.39 -8.20
CA THR A 49 11.93 -12.20 -8.85
C THR A 49 10.96 -12.56 -9.95
N ASP A 50 11.10 -13.72 -10.59
CA ASP A 50 10.22 -14.18 -11.67
C ASP A 50 8.94 -14.81 -11.13
N SER A 51 9.01 -15.53 -10.00
CA SER A 51 7.85 -16.18 -9.38
C SER A 51 6.93 -15.24 -8.62
N ILE A 52 7.41 -14.05 -8.24
CA ILE A 52 6.67 -13.17 -7.32
C ILE A 52 5.32 -12.68 -7.90
N LYS A 53 5.23 -12.50 -9.22
CA LYS A 53 4.00 -12.09 -9.90
C LYS A 53 2.89 -13.15 -9.84
N ASP A 54 3.26 -14.40 -9.55
CA ASP A 54 2.37 -15.55 -9.47
C ASP A 54 1.84 -15.79 -8.06
N MET A 55 2.31 -15.05 -7.06
CA MET A 55 1.69 -15.04 -5.73
C MET A 55 0.25 -14.56 -5.85
N VAL A 56 -0.68 -15.31 -5.25
CA VAL A 56 -2.14 -15.10 -5.38
C VAL A 56 -2.54 -13.65 -5.10
N THR A 57 -2.03 -13.06 -4.02
CA THR A 57 -2.36 -11.68 -3.60
C THR A 57 -1.77 -10.63 -4.53
N ILE A 58 -0.51 -10.81 -4.96
CA ILE A 58 0.14 -9.90 -5.93
C ILE A 58 -0.55 -10.02 -7.28
N HIS A 59 -0.85 -11.24 -7.72
CA HIS A 59 -1.57 -11.47 -8.97
C HIS A 59 -2.94 -10.80 -8.96
N ALA A 60 -3.71 -10.95 -7.88
CA ALA A 60 -5.02 -10.33 -7.74
C ALA A 60 -4.95 -8.80 -7.83
N THR A 61 -3.98 -8.17 -7.17
CA THR A 61 -3.78 -6.72 -7.25
C THR A 61 -3.39 -6.27 -8.66
N ARG A 62 -2.55 -7.03 -9.35
CA ARG A 62 -2.18 -6.75 -10.75
C ARG A 62 -3.38 -6.84 -11.69
N GLU A 63 -4.23 -7.84 -11.51
CA GLU A 63 -5.46 -8.00 -12.29
C GLU A 63 -6.46 -6.87 -12.00
N ALA A 64 -6.60 -6.43 -10.74
CA ALA A 64 -7.41 -5.27 -10.39
C ALA A 64 -6.93 -4.01 -11.12
N TYR A 65 -5.62 -3.76 -11.18
CA TYR A 65 -5.04 -2.64 -11.94
C TYR A 65 -5.45 -2.68 -13.40
N LYS A 66 -5.27 -3.83 -14.07
CA LYS A 66 -5.63 -4.01 -15.48
C LYS A 66 -7.11 -3.74 -15.72
N LYS A 67 -7.99 -4.27 -14.85
CA LYS A 67 -9.44 -4.07 -14.92
C LYS A 67 -9.85 -2.60 -14.71
N CYS A 68 -9.09 -1.86 -13.92
CA CYS A 68 -9.28 -0.41 -13.72
C CYS A 68 -8.63 0.45 -14.81
N GLY A 69 -7.86 -0.15 -15.73
CA GLY A 69 -7.22 0.55 -16.85
C GLY A 69 -5.77 0.99 -16.59
N LYS A 70 -5.10 0.44 -15.56
CA LYS A 70 -3.70 0.77 -15.22
C LYS A 70 -2.74 -0.36 -15.51
N ASP A 71 -1.56 -0.02 -16.01
CA ASP A 71 -0.47 -0.99 -16.19
C ASP A 71 0.28 -1.24 -14.86
N PRO A 72 0.14 -2.43 -14.25
CA PRO A 72 0.81 -2.75 -12.98
C PRO A 72 2.31 -2.95 -13.11
N SER A 73 2.85 -3.06 -14.31
CA SER A 73 4.30 -3.19 -14.52
C SER A 73 4.98 -1.83 -14.46
N ARG A 74 4.33 -0.81 -14.99
CA ARG A 74 4.80 0.58 -14.96
C ARG A 74 4.51 1.25 -13.61
N TYR A 75 3.33 0.99 -13.03
CA TYR A 75 2.86 1.54 -11.76
C TYR A 75 2.77 0.45 -10.69
N ARG A 76 3.89 -0.16 -10.39
CA ARG A 76 3.95 -1.36 -9.55
C ARG A 76 3.32 -1.13 -8.17
N PRO A 77 2.44 -2.06 -7.71
CA PRO A 77 1.93 -2.05 -6.36
C PRO A 77 3.04 -2.13 -5.31
N SER A 78 2.89 -1.43 -4.19
CA SER A 78 3.93 -1.30 -3.15
C SER A 78 4.33 -2.64 -2.56
N GLY A 79 3.37 -3.52 -2.26
CA GLY A 79 3.65 -4.86 -1.76
C GLY A 79 4.55 -5.66 -2.70
N GLU A 80 4.27 -5.66 -4.01
CA GLU A 80 5.14 -6.29 -5.01
C GLU A 80 6.50 -5.62 -5.09
N ALA A 81 6.56 -4.28 -5.01
CA ALA A 81 7.81 -3.54 -5.06
C ALA A 81 8.73 -3.90 -3.89
N LEU A 82 8.19 -4.00 -2.68
CA LEU A 82 8.92 -4.43 -1.48
C LEU A 82 9.42 -5.87 -1.60
N CYS A 83 8.57 -6.80 -2.03
CA CYS A 83 8.96 -8.20 -2.28
C CYS A 83 10.12 -8.29 -3.28
N ARG A 84 10.04 -7.59 -4.41
CA ARG A 84 11.11 -7.58 -5.41
C ARG A 84 12.39 -6.95 -4.89
N ARG A 85 12.30 -5.96 -4.00
CA ARG A 85 13.45 -5.30 -3.37
C ARG A 85 14.25 -6.31 -2.53
N ILE A 86 13.58 -7.07 -1.65
CA ILE A 86 14.26 -8.07 -0.83
C ILE A 86 14.79 -9.26 -1.63
N LEU A 87 14.11 -9.68 -2.70
CA LEU A 87 14.58 -10.74 -3.59
C LEU A 87 15.85 -10.36 -4.38
N ARG A 88 16.10 -9.07 -4.55
CA ARG A 88 17.35 -8.54 -5.12
C ARG A 88 18.48 -8.41 -4.10
N GLY A 89 18.27 -8.85 -2.86
CA GLY A 89 19.25 -8.71 -1.79
C GLY A 89 19.34 -7.31 -1.18
N ILE A 90 18.38 -6.42 -1.48
CA ILE A 90 18.35 -5.07 -0.95
C ILE A 90 17.45 -5.04 0.28
N SER A 91 17.95 -4.55 1.41
CA SER A 91 17.19 -4.41 2.65
C SER A 91 16.00 -3.48 2.49
N LEU A 92 14.95 -3.68 3.30
CA LEU A 92 13.84 -2.72 3.39
C LEU A 92 14.36 -1.35 3.86
N TYR A 93 13.58 -0.32 3.59
CA TYR A 93 13.82 0.99 4.19
C TYR A 93 13.54 0.93 5.68
N GLN A 94 14.39 1.52 6.48
CA GLN A 94 14.15 1.77 7.90
C GLN A 94 13.57 3.19 8.01
N ILE A 95 12.30 3.28 8.38
CA ILE A 95 11.57 4.56 8.48
C ILE A 95 11.24 4.85 9.93
N ASP A 96 10.32 4.10 10.51
CA ASP A 96 9.92 4.09 11.91
C ASP A 96 9.26 2.74 12.22
N THR A 97 9.01 2.45 13.48
CA THR A 97 8.53 1.13 13.91
C THR A 97 7.19 0.77 13.27
N LEU A 98 6.27 1.72 13.10
CA LEU A 98 4.97 1.42 12.50
C LEU A 98 5.07 1.15 10.99
N VAL A 99 5.77 2.00 10.26
CA VAL A 99 5.98 1.79 8.82
C VAL A 99 6.76 0.50 8.56
N ASP A 100 7.79 0.22 9.37
CA ASP A 100 8.57 -1.02 9.26
C ASP A 100 7.71 -2.25 9.53
N LEU A 101 6.79 -2.18 10.53
CA LEU A 101 5.83 -3.25 10.79
C LEU A 101 4.84 -3.44 9.63
N ILE A 102 4.29 -2.37 9.10
CA ILE A 102 3.40 -2.40 7.93
C ILE A 102 4.13 -3.03 6.74
N ASN A 103 5.38 -2.65 6.49
CA ASN A 103 6.19 -3.23 5.43
C ASN A 103 6.44 -4.74 5.64
N LEU A 104 6.72 -5.17 6.88
CA LEU A 104 6.87 -6.60 7.19
C LEU A 104 5.58 -7.38 6.90
N VAL A 105 4.43 -6.86 7.31
CA VAL A 105 3.13 -7.48 7.02
C VAL A 105 2.88 -7.53 5.52
N SER A 106 3.16 -6.44 4.83
CA SER A 106 3.01 -6.33 3.37
C SER A 106 3.82 -7.40 2.63
N ILE A 107 5.11 -7.57 2.93
CA ILE A 107 5.93 -8.59 2.27
C ILE A 107 5.55 -10.01 2.66
N ARG A 108 5.07 -10.20 3.90
CA ARG A 108 4.69 -11.53 4.40
C ARG A 108 3.45 -12.08 3.68
N TYR A 109 2.50 -11.23 3.39
CA TYR A 109 1.21 -11.63 2.83
C TYR A 109 1.02 -11.20 1.37
N GLY A 110 1.89 -10.37 0.83
CA GLY A 110 1.85 -9.90 -0.55
C GLY A 110 0.81 -8.81 -0.82
N TYR A 111 0.30 -8.14 0.23
CA TYR A 111 -0.65 -7.05 0.08
C TYR A 111 0.03 -5.69 0.03
N SER A 112 -0.57 -4.75 -0.70
CA SER A 112 -0.23 -3.33 -0.61
C SER A 112 -1.05 -2.71 0.51
N ILE A 113 -0.37 -2.23 1.55
CA ILE A 113 -0.99 -1.67 2.74
C ILE A 113 -0.68 -0.17 2.79
N GLY A 114 -1.70 0.67 2.85
CA GLY A 114 -1.57 2.10 3.07
C GLY A 114 -1.53 2.43 4.56
N GLY A 115 -0.73 3.43 4.92
CA GLY A 115 -0.64 3.97 6.27
C GLY A 115 -0.95 5.46 6.29
N PHE A 116 -2.00 5.87 7.01
CA PHE A 116 -2.48 7.24 7.02
C PHE A 116 -2.51 7.81 8.45
N ASP A 117 -2.14 9.07 8.59
CA ASP A 117 -2.41 9.82 9.81
C ASP A 117 -3.91 10.13 9.90
N ALA A 118 -4.59 9.51 10.87
CA ALA A 118 -6.03 9.64 11.02
C ALA A 118 -6.48 11.08 11.29
N ASP A 119 -5.61 11.91 11.89
CA ASP A 119 -5.92 13.31 12.19
C ASP A 119 -5.84 14.21 10.95
N LYS A 120 -5.19 13.74 9.89
CA LYS A 120 -5.10 14.42 8.59
C LYS A 120 -6.20 14.05 7.61
N ILE A 121 -6.97 12.98 7.90
CA ILE A 121 -8.12 12.55 7.08
C ILE A 121 -9.26 13.53 7.28
N GLN A 122 -9.83 14.01 6.18
CA GLN A 122 -10.95 14.95 6.20
C GLN A 122 -12.27 14.22 5.96
N GLY A 123 -13.25 14.51 6.85
CA GLY A 123 -14.56 13.83 6.85
C GLY A 123 -14.52 12.45 7.52
N ASP A 124 -15.63 11.76 7.49
CA ASP A 124 -15.90 10.50 8.22
C ASP A 124 -16.05 9.29 7.28
N THR A 125 -15.89 9.49 5.99
CA THR A 125 -16.07 8.45 5.00
C THR A 125 -14.88 8.42 4.03
N LEU A 126 -14.27 7.25 3.90
CA LEU A 126 -13.35 6.97 2.81
C LEU A 126 -14.12 6.32 1.66
N VAL A 127 -13.84 6.75 0.44
CA VAL A 127 -14.42 6.19 -0.78
C VAL A 127 -13.31 5.54 -1.60
N LEU A 128 -13.44 4.26 -1.89
CA LEU A 128 -12.59 3.58 -2.87
C LEU A 128 -13.22 3.74 -4.26
N GLY A 129 -12.48 4.34 -5.16
CA GLY A 129 -12.87 4.54 -6.55
C GLY A 129 -11.71 4.34 -7.51
N ILE A 130 -11.89 4.72 -8.77
CA ILE A 130 -10.84 4.70 -9.80
C ILE A 130 -10.32 6.12 -10.01
N GLY A 131 -9.01 6.27 -10.09
CA GLY A 131 -8.33 7.54 -10.37
C GLY A 131 -8.74 8.11 -11.72
N LYS A 132 -8.95 9.42 -11.78
CA LYS A 132 -9.37 10.15 -12.98
C LYS A 132 -8.18 10.79 -13.68
N SER A 133 -8.36 11.10 -14.98
CA SER A 133 -7.35 11.84 -15.74
C SER A 133 -7.15 13.23 -15.14
N GLY A 134 -5.89 13.62 -14.93
CA GLY A 134 -5.54 14.92 -14.34
C GLY A 134 -5.91 15.10 -12.87
N GLU A 135 -6.32 14.04 -12.18
CA GLU A 135 -6.62 14.10 -10.74
C GLU A 135 -5.33 14.38 -9.95
N PRO A 136 -5.31 15.47 -9.13
CA PRO A 136 -4.12 15.83 -8.38
C PRO A 136 -3.76 14.76 -7.34
N TYR A 137 -2.50 14.33 -7.33
CA TYR A 137 -2.01 13.36 -6.36
C TYR A 137 -0.50 13.49 -6.18
N GLU A 138 -0.04 13.71 -4.97
CA GLU A 138 1.37 13.76 -4.63
C GLU A 138 1.75 12.50 -3.84
N GLY A 139 2.46 11.57 -4.49
CA GLY A 139 2.91 10.33 -3.87
C GLY A 139 4.11 10.54 -2.96
N ILE A 140 4.12 9.89 -1.78
CA ILE A 140 5.21 9.97 -0.80
C ILE A 140 6.55 9.61 -1.47
N GLY A 141 7.49 10.56 -1.46
CA GLY A 141 8.83 10.40 -2.04
C GLY A 141 8.85 10.22 -3.56
N ARG A 142 7.74 10.52 -4.25
CA ARG A 142 7.60 10.37 -5.72
C ARG A 142 7.22 11.67 -6.44
N GLY A 143 6.72 12.66 -5.69
CA GLY A 143 6.14 13.87 -6.26
C GLY A 143 4.79 13.60 -6.95
N GLU A 144 4.49 14.36 -7.99
CA GLU A 144 3.25 14.20 -8.74
C GLU A 144 3.13 12.81 -9.37
N LEU A 145 2.04 12.11 -9.08
CA LEU A 145 1.76 10.75 -9.54
C LEU A 145 0.48 10.74 -10.39
N ASN A 146 0.58 10.24 -11.62
CA ASN A 146 -0.60 9.99 -12.44
C ASN A 146 -1.37 8.78 -11.92
N ILE A 147 -2.47 9.03 -11.22
CA ILE A 147 -3.34 8.01 -10.62
C ILE A 147 -4.49 7.55 -11.51
N GLU A 148 -4.60 8.09 -12.74
CA GLU A 148 -5.62 7.66 -13.70
C GLU A 148 -5.63 6.13 -13.86
N GLY A 149 -6.79 5.52 -13.67
CA GLY A 149 -6.96 4.07 -13.76
C GLY A 149 -6.43 3.27 -12.56
N MET A 150 -5.95 3.91 -11.50
CA MET A 150 -5.60 3.21 -10.25
C MET A 150 -6.81 3.10 -9.32
N PRO A 151 -6.94 2.03 -8.52
CA PRO A 151 -7.76 2.07 -7.32
C PRO A 151 -7.25 3.18 -6.38
N VAL A 152 -8.14 4.05 -5.92
CA VAL A 152 -7.79 5.20 -5.08
C VAL A 152 -8.75 5.32 -3.91
N TYR A 153 -8.22 5.35 -2.70
CA TYR A 153 -8.96 5.79 -1.52
C TYR A 153 -8.98 7.32 -1.47
N ARG A 154 -10.16 7.88 -1.27
CA ARG A 154 -10.39 9.34 -1.13
C ARG A 154 -11.07 9.62 0.18
N ASP A 155 -10.65 10.72 0.81
CA ASP A 155 -11.41 11.42 1.83
C ASP A 155 -12.22 12.58 1.22
N ALA A 156 -12.74 13.50 2.04
CA ALA A 156 -13.50 14.64 1.56
C ALA A 156 -12.70 15.63 0.69
N MET A 157 -11.37 15.64 0.79
CA MET A 157 -10.50 16.52 0.02
C MET A 157 -9.97 15.91 -1.28
N GLY A 158 -9.88 14.57 -1.38
CA GLY A 158 -9.35 13.91 -2.55
C GLY A 158 -8.58 12.62 -2.23
N GLY A 159 -7.72 12.19 -3.15
CA GLY A 159 -6.96 10.95 -3.02
C GLY A 159 -6.01 10.96 -1.82
N ILE A 160 -6.07 9.91 -1.00
CA ILE A 160 -5.16 9.71 0.14
C ILE A 160 -4.23 8.53 -0.06
N GLY A 161 -4.64 7.51 -0.80
CA GLY A 161 -3.84 6.31 -1.00
C GLY A 161 -4.18 5.55 -2.27
N THR A 162 -3.16 4.95 -2.86
CA THR A 162 -3.23 3.99 -3.97
C THR A 162 -2.39 2.78 -3.62
N PRO A 163 -2.59 1.61 -4.25
CA PRO A 163 -1.72 0.46 -3.99
C PRO A 163 -0.25 0.71 -4.41
N THR A 164 0.04 1.76 -5.19
CA THR A 164 1.40 2.12 -5.59
C THR A 164 2.10 3.03 -4.58
N SER A 165 1.39 4.01 -4.01
CA SER A 165 1.93 4.97 -3.03
C SER A 165 0.81 5.71 -2.33
N ASP A 166 0.99 6.00 -1.05
CA ASP A 166 0.14 6.91 -0.29
C ASP A 166 0.43 8.36 -0.64
N ASN A 167 -0.52 9.25 -0.31
CA ASN A 167 -0.41 10.69 -0.58
C ASN A 167 0.38 11.39 0.52
N GLU A 168 1.25 12.33 0.13
CA GLU A 168 2.07 13.12 1.06
C GLU A 168 1.20 13.88 2.10
N ARG A 169 -0.01 14.32 1.72
CA ARG A 169 -0.92 15.05 2.61
C ARG A 169 -1.33 14.27 3.85
N THR A 170 -1.55 12.97 3.72
CA THR A 170 -1.99 12.09 4.82
C THR A 170 -0.86 11.20 5.35
N LYS A 171 0.37 11.53 5.00
CA LYS A 171 1.56 10.82 5.47
C LYS A 171 1.58 10.72 6.99
N LEU A 172 1.97 9.54 7.45
CA LEU A 172 2.17 9.27 8.86
C LEU A 172 3.24 10.20 9.44
N GLU A 173 2.81 11.07 10.35
CA GLU A 173 3.67 11.98 11.11
C GLU A 173 3.16 12.02 12.54
N GLY A 174 4.04 11.79 13.53
CA GLY A 174 3.63 11.84 14.93
C GLY A 174 3.26 10.48 15.53
N ARG A 175 2.33 10.46 16.50
CA ARG A 175 2.08 9.30 17.38
C ARG A 175 0.74 8.59 17.17
N ASN A 176 -0.16 9.11 16.33
CA ASN A 176 -1.51 8.57 16.13
C ASN A 176 -1.73 8.24 14.65
N TYR A 177 -2.04 6.99 14.34
CA TYR A 177 -2.09 6.52 12.96
C TYR A 177 -3.35 5.74 12.62
N ALA A 178 -3.76 5.84 11.34
CA ALA A 178 -4.71 4.94 10.71
C ALA A 178 -4.02 4.17 9.58
N SER A 179 -4.38 2.92 9.38
CA SER A 179 -3.94 2.15 8.22
C SER A 179 -5.15 1.63 7.42
N ALA A 180 -4.99 1.53 6.12
CA ALA A 180 -5.96 0.91 5.23
C ALA A 180 -5.27 -0.09 4.30
N ASP A 181 -5.83 -1.27 4.18
CA ASP A 181 -5.32 -2.33 3.31
C ASP A 181 -6.05 -2.31 1.97
N TYR A 182 -5.31 -2.58 0.91
CA TYR A 182 -5.82 -2.76 -0.45
C TYR A 182 -5.79 -4.26 -0.79
N TYR A 183 -6.95 -4.87 -0.89
CA TYR A 183 -7.14 -6.27 -1.26
C TYR A 183 -7.89 -6.41 -2.58
#